data_2401267f8a386f7bdfad15ab10ef0f43
#
_entry.id   2401267f8a386f7bdfad15ab10ef0f43
#
_cell.length_a   1.000
_cell.length_b   1.000
_cell.length_c   1.000
_cell.angle_alpha   90.00
_cell.angle_beta   90.00
_cell.angle_gamma   90.00
#
_symmetry.space_group_name_H-M   'P 1'
#
loop_
_entity.id
_entity.type
_entity.pdbx_description
1 polymer ?
#
loop_
_entity_poly.entity_id
_entity_poly.type
_entity_poly.pdbx_seq_one_letter_code
_entity_poly.pdbx_strand_id
1 'polypeptide(L)'
;MIGVEETLLTALLNDPADLVGWFALADWHEENDRLREAEFLRIQISLSGQLDAPDRSEKESRQCQLLAEGLVPPTPSYELWLRRGLSMRFQLLPPGEFWMGSDDNPSARGQEGPRHKVSLSRPFLLAATPVTQSQWYAVMRTRPAMFRGSNRPVERVNWDDAVEFCQTLSRRTGLKFRLPTEAEWEFACRAGISAAYYHGQKDQVEAIAWFGHRTTQAVGKLRPNGWGLYDMLGNVWEWTADAFRNYPRRGLPRRNPHNCRRSSYRVARGGSYSNPENCCRSAARICFAAGGRNDFIGFRPVLEWPLAAQR
;
A
#
# COMPACT_ATOMS: atom_id res chain seq x y z
N MET A 1 -3.45 13.03 -29.72
CA MET A 1 -4.57 12.08 -29.46
C MET A 1 -4.18 11.30 -28.20
N ILE A 2 -5.08 11.23 -27.23
CA ILE A 2 -4.93 10.36 -26.05
C ILE A 2 -4.99 8.91 -26.56
N GLY A 3 -4.07 8.05 -26.14
CA GLY A 3 -4.05 6.66 -26.56
C GLY A 3 -5.22 5.87 -25.97
N VAL A 4 -5.59 4.73 -26.56
CA VAL A 4 -6.69 3.87 -26.08
C VAL A 4 -6.38 3.39 -24.65
N GLU A 5 -5.15 2.97 -24.35
CA GLU A 5 -4.71 2.57 -23.01
C GLU A 5 -4.95 3.69 -21.98
N GLU A 6 -4.53 4.91 -22.27
CA GLU A 6 -4.69 6.06 -21.39
C GLU A 6 -6.18 6.40 -21.16
N THR A 7 -7.02 6.20 -22.18
CA THR A 7 -8.47 6.37 -22.07
C THR A 7 -9.08 5.33 -21.12
N LEU A 8 -8.69 4.05 -21.25
CA LEU A 8 -9.15 2.97 -20.36
C LEU A 8 -8.68 3.18 -18.92
N LEU A 9 -7.41 3.54 -18.73
CA LEU A 9 -6.86 3.86 -17.40
C LEU A 9 -7.58 5.05 -16.76
N THR A 10 -7.92 6.07 -17.55
CA THR A 10 -8.67 7.24 -17.07
C THR A 10 -10.12 6.86 -16.73
N ALA A 11 -10.77 6.01 -17.51
CA ALA A 11 -12.11 5.51 -17.22
C ALA A 11 -12.13 4.76 -15.88
N LEU A 12 -11.15 3.89 -15.64
CA LEU A 12 -11.01 3.16 -14.37
C LEU A 12 -10.70 4.08 -13.18
N LEU A 13 -9.98 5.19 -13.38
CA LEU A 13 -9.83 6.23 -12.35
C LEU A 13 -11.14 6.93 -12.03
N ASN A 14 -12.10 6.98 -12.95
CA ASN A 14 -13.43 7.58 -12.74
C ASN A 14 -14.44 6.58 -12.18
N ASP A 15 -14.34 5.30 -12.53
CA ASP A 15 -15.14 4.21 -11.96
C ASP A 15 -14.29 2.96 -11.69
N PRO A 16 -13.60 2.91 -10.53
CA PRO A 16 -12.75 1.78 -10.15
C PRO A 16 -13.49 0.46 -9.92
N ALA A 17 -14.79 0.48 -9.76
CA ALA A 17 -15.62 -0.71 -9.58
C ALA A 17 -16.11 -1.32 -10.90
N ASP A 18 -15.86 -0.66 -12.02
CA ASP A 18 -16.25 -1.13 -13.34
C ASP A 18 -15.40 -2.34 -13.77
N LEU A 19 -15.93 -3.54 -13.53
CA LEU A 19 -15.28 -4.79 -13.95
C LEU A 19 -15.15 -4.89 -15.48
N VAL A 20 -16.11 -4.31 -16.24
CA VAL A 20 -16.05 -4.33 -17.70
C VAL A 20 -14.84 -3.52 -18.18
N GLY A 21 -14.62 -2.35 -17.57
CA GLY A 21 -13.45 -1.52 -17.88
C GLY A 21 -12.13 -2.22 -17.56
N TRP A 22 -12.05 -2.99 -16.46
CA TRP A 22 -10.86 -3.78 -16.14
C TRP A 22 -10.61 -4.89 -17.16
N PHE A 23 -11.66 -5.60 -17.60
CA PHE A 23 -11.52 -6.62 -18.65
C PHE A 23 -11.18 -5.98 -19.99
N ALA A 24 -11.79 -4.84 -20.35
CA ALA A 24 -11.44 -4.12 -21.57
C ALA A 24 -9.97 -3.70 -21.61
N LEU A 25 -9.38 -3.30 -20.44
CA LEU A 25 -7.95 -3.03 -20.35
C LEU A 25 -7.12 -4.30 -20.55
N ALA A 26 -7.54 -5.43 -20.01
CA ALA A 26 -6.84 -6.71 -20.22
C ALA A 26 -6.92 -7.15 -21.69
N ASP A 27 -8.08 -7.04 -22.33
CA ASP A 27 -8.28 -7.38 -23.75
C ASP A 27 -7.45 -6.45 -24.64
N TRP A 28 -7.40 -5.16 -24.34
CA TRP A 28 -6.54 -4.23 -25.08
C TRP A 28 -5.06 -4.60 -24.98
N HIS A 29 -4.56 -5.04 -23.80
CA HIS A 29 -3.19 -5.54 -23.68
C HIS A 29 -2.96 -6.77 -24.53
N GLU A 30 -3.90 -7.72 -24.55
CA GLU A 30 -3.82 -8.93 -25.38
C GLU A 30 -3.77 -8.62 -26.88
N GLU A 31 -4.63 -7.71 -27.35
CA GLU A 31 -4.68 -7.24 -28.75
C GLU A 31 -3.40 -6.51 -29.19
N ASN A 32 -2.61 -6.00 -28.23
CA ASN A 32 -1.34 -5.32 -28.46
C ASN A 32 -0.11 -6.18 -28.10
N ASP A 33 -0.24 -7.52 -28.17
CA ASP A 33 0.82 -8.49 -27.89
C ASP A 33 1.45 -8.41 -26.49
N ARG A 34 0.76 -7.80 -25.53
CA ARG A 34 1.16 -7.67 -24.12
C ARG A 34 0.46 -8.74 -23.26
N LEU A 35 0.69 -10.01 -23.65
CA LEU A 35 -0.04 -11.16 -23.10
C LEU A 35 0.15 -11.33 -21.58
N ARG A 36 1.33 -10.98 -21.05
CA ARG A 36 1.64 -11.12 -19.63
C ARG A 36 0.88 -10.08 -18.79
N GLU A 37 0.74 -8.87 -19.29
CA GLU A 37 -0.04 -7.80 -18.67
C GLU A 37 -1.53 -8.15 -18.68
N ALA A 38 -2.04 -8.69 -19.77
CA ALA A 38 -3.42 -9.16 -19.90
C ALA A 38 -3.72 -10.29 -18.91
N GLU A 39 -2.87 -11.32 -18.87
CA GLU A 39 -2.97 -12.43 -17.91
C GLU A 39 -2.96 -11.91 -16.47
N PHE A 40 -2.03 -11.01 -16.15
CA PHE A 40 -1.88 -10.42 -14.83
C PHE A 40 -3.16 -9.70 -14.39
N LEU A 41 -3.74 -8.86 -15.23
CA LEU A 41 -4.98 -8.12 -14.93
C LEU A 41 -6.15 -9.06 -14.65
N ARG A 42 -6.33 -10.11 -15.47
CA ARG A 42 -7.38 -11.10 -15.26
C ARG A 42 -7.23 -11.85 -13.94
N ILE A 43 -6.00 -12.22 -13.58
CA ILE A 43 -5.69 -12.82 -12.27
C ILE A 43 -6.02 -11.83 -11.14
N GLN A 44 -5.58 -10.59 -11.25
CA GLN A 44 -5.78 -9.54 -10.24
C GLN A 44 -7.27 -9.30 -9.97
N ILE A 45 -8.08 -9.20 -11.02
CA ILE A 45 -9.54 -9.05 -10.92
C ILE A 45 -10.14 -10.27 -10.19
N SER A 46 -9.74 -11.47 -10.56
CA SER A 46 -10.22 -12.70 -9.94
C SER A 46 -9.87 -12.78 -8.46
N LEU A 47 -8.66 -12.38 -8.06
CA LEU A 47 -8.19 -12.40 -6.68
C LEU A 47 -8.87 -11.36 -5.78
N SER A 48 -9.40 -10.28 -6.35
CA SER A 48 -10.12 -9.24 -5.57
C SER A 48 -11.54 -9.63 -5.15
N GLY A 49 -12.15 -10.65 -5.77
CA GLY A 49 -13.57 -10.97 -5.62
C GLY A 49 -13.93 -12.22 -4.78
N GLN A 50 -13.13 -13.27 -4.82
CA GLN A 50 -13.49 -14.57 -4.23
C GLN A 50 -12.38 -15.13 -3.34
N LEU A 51 -12.52 -14.99 -2.01
CA LEU A 51 -11.49 -15.42 -1.05
C LEU A 51 -11.35 -16.95 -0.96
N ASP A 52 -12.44 -17.68 -1.20
CA ASP A 52 -12.50 -19.12 -1.01
C ASP A 52 -12.59 -19.88 -2.36
N ALA A 53 -12.17 -19.24 -3.48
CA ALA A 53 -12.16 -19.89 -4.78
C ALA A 53 -11.16 -21.07 -4.80
N PRO A 54 -11.52 -22.23 -5.37
CA PRO A 54 -10.69 -23.43 -5.35
C PRO A 54 -9.35 -23.26 -6.09
N ASP A 55 -9.32 -22.42 -7.11
CA ASP A 55 -8.14 -22.11 -7.94
C ASP A 55 -7.33 -20.89 -7.44
N ARG A 56 -7.70 -20.35 -6.27
CA ARG A 56 -7.06 -19.13 -5.72
C ARG A 56 -5.56 -19.30 -5.52
N SER A 57 -5.14 -20.44 -4.95
CA SER A 57 -3.71 -20.70 -4.68
C SER A 57 -2.87 -20.75 -5.96
N GLU A 58 -3.43 -21.30 -7.04
CA GLU A 58 -2.77 -21.32 -8.35
C GLU A 58 -2.63 -19.91 -8.93
N LYS A 59 -3.69 -19.10 -8.86
CA LYS A 59 -3.70 -17.70 -9.30
C LYS A 59 -2.73 -16.84 -8.50
N GLU A 60 -2.68 -17.00 -7.18
CA GLU A 60 -1.70 -16.32 -6.33
C GLU A 60 -0.28 -16.69 -6.73
N SER A 61 0.01 -17.97 -6.96
CA SER A 61 1.32 -18.45 -7.39
C SER A 61 1.70 -17.88 -8.75
N ARG A 62 0.76 -17.85 -9.70
CA ARG A 62 1.01 -17.30 -11.04
C ARG A 62 1.23 -15.80 -11.01
N GLN A 63 0.48 -15.04 -10.21
CA GLN A 63 0.71 -13.62 -10.00
C GLN A 63 2.12 -13.36 -9.46
N CYS A 64 2.53 -14.11 -8.43
CA CYS A 64 3.87 -14.01 -7.86
C CYS A 64 4.96 -14.30 -8.91
N GLN A 65 4.76 -15.31 -9.75
CA GLN A 65 5.70 -15.65 -10.82
C GLN A 65 5.85 -14.50 -11.82
N LEU A 66 4.76 -13.93 -12.31
CA LEU A 66 4.78 -12.80 -13.26
C LEU A 66 5.55 -11.60 -12.69
N LEU A 67 5.31 -11.27 -11.42
CA LEU A 67 6.03 -10.20 -10.73
C LEU A 67 7.52 -10.55 -10.54
N ALA A 68 7.84 -11.79 -10.21
CA ALA A 68 9.22 -12.26 -10.06
C ALA A 68 10.01 -12.18 -11.37
N GLU A 69 9.35 -12.41 -12.49
CA GLU A 69 9.90 -12.26 -13.84
C GLU A 69 10.03 -10.79 -14.30
N GLY A 70 9.70 -9.83 -13.43
CA GLY A 70 9.89 -8.40 -13.67
C GLY A 70 8.71 -7.70 -14.34
N LEU A 71 7.51 -8.30 -14.35
CA LEU A 71 6.32 -7.62 -14.82
C LEU A 71 6.04 -6.39 -13.94
N VAL A 72 5.83 -5.24 -14.57
CA VAL A 72 5.35 -4.03 -13.90
C VAL A 72 3.82 -4.00 -14.02
N PRO A 73 3.09 -4.02 -12.90
CA PRO A 73 1.63 -4.04 -12.92
C PRO A 73 1.04 -2.87 -13.71
N PRO A 74 0.18 -3.11 -14.72
CA PRO A 74 -0.47 -2.05 -15.50
C PRO A 74 -1.69 -1.49 -14.76
N THR A 75 -1.47 -0.94 -13.56
CA THR A 75 -2.52 -0.41 -12.69
C THR A 75 -2.76 1.07 -12.93
N PRO A 76 -4.04 1.53 -12.90
CA PRO A 76 -4.35 2.95 -13.00
C PRO A 76 -3.68 3.74 -11.88
N SER A 77 -3.11 4.88 -12.20
CA SER A 77 -2.43 5.73 -11.23
C SER A 77 -2.71 7.21 -11.45
N TYR A 78 -2.66 7.98 -10.37
CA TYR A 78 -2.77 9.43 -10.39
C TYR A 78 -1.45 10.06 -10.00
N GLU A 79 -0.96 11.01 -10.83
CA GLU A 79 0.30 11.73 -10.59
C GLU A 79 -0.01 13.12 -10.03
N LEU A 80 0.35 13.35 -8.78
CA LEU A 80 0.21 14.65 -8.13
C LEU A 80 1.53 15.43 -8.21
N TRP A 81 1.55 16.53 -8.92
CA TRP A 81 2.71 17.42 -9.00
C TRP A 81 2.75 18.36 -7.80
N LEU A 82 3.81 18.25 -6.98
CA LEU A 82 4.06 19.13 -5.84
C LEU A 82 4.79 20.42 -6.26
N ARG A 83 5.64 20.31 -7.28
CA ARG A 83 6.34 21.37 -8.00
C ARG A 83 6.96 20.80 -9.27
N ARG A 84 7.51 21.66 -10.15
CA ARG A 84 8.22 21.21 -11.36
C ARG A 84 9.32 20.20 -11.01
N GLY A 85 9.28 19.02 -11.63
CA GLY A 85 10.24 17.93 -11.44
C GLY A 85 10.11 17.15 -10.11
N LEU A 86 9.02 17.34 -9.38
CA LEU A 86 8.74 16.56 -8.16
C LEU A 86 7.25 16.24 -8.04
N SER A 87 6.92 14.98 -8.07
CA SER A 87 5.55 14.47 -7.96
C SER A 87 5.41 13.41 -6.86
N MET A 88 4.17 13.03 -6.61
CA MET A 88 3.78 11.85 -5.85
C MET A 88 2.83 11.03 -6.72
N ARG A 89 3.17 9.76 -6.96
CA ARG A 89 2.29 8.82 -7.65
C ARG A 89 1.41 8.10 -6.65
N PHE A 90 0.14 7.98 -6.99
CA PHE A 90 -0.86 7.25 -6.23
C PHE A 90 -1.43 6.13 -7.09
N GLN A 91 -1.39 4.90 -6.59
CA GLN A 91 -1.97 3.74 -7.26
C GLN A 91 -3.42 3.58 -6.86
N LEU A 92 -4.28 3.27 -7.84
CA LEU A 92 -5.68 2.98 -7.60
C LEU A 92 -5.84 1.57 -7.05
N LEU A 93 -6.57 1.47 -5.93
CA LEU A 93 -7.00 0.21 -5.36
C LEU A 93 -8.53 0.12 -5.44
N PRO A 94 -9.07 -0.90 -6.14
CA PRO A 94 -10.51 -1.11 -6.22
C PRO A 94 -11.08 -1.59 -4.87
N PRO A 95 -12.41 -1.58 -4.71
CA PRO A 95 -13.05 -2.28 -3.60
C PRO A 95 -12.68 -3.76 -3.61
N GLY A 96 -12.64 -4.39 -2.44
CA GLY A 96 -12.31 -5.81 -2.37
C GLY A 96 -12.42 -6.38 -0.97
N GLU A 97 -12.17 -7.69 -0.88
CA GLU A 97 -12.17 -8.43 0.36
C GLU A 97 -10.83 -9.14 0.57
N PHE A 98 -10.42 -9.31 1.81
CA PHE A 98 -9.20 -10.04 2.14
C PHE A 98 -9.26 -10.62 3.55
N TRP A 99 -8.36 -11.57 3.81
CA TRP A 99 -8.11 -12.08 5.15
C TRP A 99 -7.06 -11.22 5.83
N MET A 100 -7.47 -10.42 6.82
CA MET A 100 -6.60 -9.54 7.61
C MET A 100 -6.00 -10.28 8.80
N GLY A 101 -4.70 -10.06 9.05
CA GLY A 101 -3.97 -10.69 10.14
C GLY A 101 -3.38 -12.06 9.78
N SER A 102 -2.91 -12.77 10.79
CA SER A 102 -2.31 -14.11 10.67
C SER A 102 -2.63 -14.93 11.91
N ASP A 103 -2.91 -16.22 11.72
CA ASP A 103 -3.00 -17.19 12.79
C ASP A 103 -1.63 -17.82 13.07
N ASP A 104 -0.75 -17.84 12.07
CA ASP A 104 0.66 -18.23 12.20
C ASP A 104 1.47 -17.05 12.71
N ASN A 105 1.57 -16.92 14.03
CA ASN A 105 2.28 -15.81 14.64
C ASN A 105 3.70 -16.20 15.06
N PRO A 106 4.73 -15.90 14.25
CA PRO A 106 6.13 -16.14 14.63
C PRO A 106 6.66 -15.11 15.66
N SER A 107 5.96 -14.02 15.91
CA SER A 107 6.33 -13.07 16.94
C SER A 107 5.62 -13.40 18.25
N ALA A 108 6.39 -13.56 19.34
CA ALA A 108 5.89 -13.86 20.70
C ALA A 108 4.88 -12.83 21.28
N ARG A 109 4.46 -11.83 20.49
CA ARG A 109 3.59 -10.73 20.93
C ARG A 109 2.11 -10.91 20.60
N GLY A 110 1.70 -11.96 19.87
CA GLY A 110 0.28 -12.35 19.67
C GLY A 110 -0.67 -11.29 19.12
N GLN A 111 -0.13 -10.23 18.48
CA GLN A 111 -0.92 -9.05 18.13
C GLN A 111 -1.53 -9.09 16.72
N GLU A 112 -1.13 -10.06 15.89
CA GLU A 112 -1.50 -10.17 14.49
C GLU A 112 -2.75 -11.05 14.26
N GLY A 113 -3.17 -11.77 15.27
CA GLY A 113 -4.33 -12.67 15.24
C GLY A 113 -5.52 -12.18 16.08
N PRO A 114 -6.66 -12.87 15.93
CA PRO A 114 -6.94 -13.91 14.94
C PRO A 114 -7.11 -13.35 13.53
N ARG A 115 -6.78 -14.17 12.52
CA ARG A 115 -7.10 -13.88 11.12
C ARG A 115 -8.60 -13.72 10.94
N HIS A 116 -9.03 -12.69 10.22
CA HIS A 116 -10.46 -12.41 10.04
C HIS A 116 -10.74 -11.75 8.70
N LYS A 117 -11.96 -11.95 8.21
CA LYS A 117 -12.39 -11.39 6.91
C LYS A 117 -12.65 -9.88 7.03
N VAL A 118 -12.10 -9.11 6.09
CA VAL A 118 -12.33 -7.67 5.96
C VAL A 118 -12.78 -7.35 4.54
N SER A 119 -13.78 -6.48 4.42
CA SER A 119 -14.29 -5.93 3.17
C SER A 119 -14.04 -4.42 3.13
N LEU A 120 -13.37 -3.96 2.10
CA LEU A 120 -13.22 -2.54 1.75
C LEU A 120 -14.20 -2.23 0.62
N SER A 121 -15.25 -1.46 0.92
CA SER A 121 -16.36 -1.23 -0.03
C SER A 121 -16.19 0.02 -0.88
N ARG A 122 -15.12 0.78 -0.68
CA ARG A 122 -14.81 2.00 -1.43
C ARG A 122 -13.42 1.90 -2.00
N PRO A 123 -13.23 2.31 -3.26
CA PRO A 123 -11.88 2.44 -3.81
C PRO A 123 -11.14 3.58 -3.12
N PHE A 124 -9.83 3.55 -3.20
CA PHE A 124 -8.95 4.60 -2.71
C PHE A 124 -7.65 4.60 -3.52
N LEU A 125 -6.91 5.69 -3.46
CA LEU A 125 -5.60 5.77 -4.07
C LEU A 125 -4.54 5.84 -2.97
N LEU A 126 -3.53 4.98 -3.03
CA LEU A 126 -2.45 4.94 -2.06
C LEU A 126 -1.14 5.39 -2.70
N ALA A 127 -0.36 6.21 -2.01
CA ALA A 127 0.94 6.63 -2.51
C ALA A 127 1.82 5.41 -2.83
N ALA A 128 2.41 5.38 -4.03
CA ALA A 128 3.17 4.25 -4.55
C ALA A 128 4.40 3.91 -3.69
N THR A 129 4.93 4.89 -2.97
CA THR A 129 6.07 4.76 -2.06
C THR A 129 5.77 5.48 -0.74
N PRO A 130 6.53 5.21 0.33
CA PRO A 130 6.58 6.10 1.48
C PRO A 130 6.94 7.52 1.05
N VAL A 131 6.43 8.54 1.78
CA VAL A 131 6.76 9.94 1.50
C VAL A 131 8.26 10.16 1.56
N THR A 132 8.84 10.70 0.48
CA THR A 132 10.28 11.00 0.44
C THR A 132 10.62 12.31 1.16
N GLN A 133 11.90 12.48 1.53
CA GLN A 133 12.38 13.72 2.15
C GLN A 133 12.20 14.94 1.25
N SER A 134 12.29 14.78 -0.09
CA SER A 134 12.00 15.85 -1.04
C SER A 134 10.53 16.24 -1.07
N GLN A 135 9.64 15.25 -1.08
CA GLN A 135 8.19 15.48 -1.02
C GLN A 135 7.77 16.11 0.30
N TRP A 136 8.31 15.59 1.42
CA TRP A 136 8.10 16.19 2.74
C TRP A 136 8.53 17.67 2.76
N TYR A 137 9.75 17.97 2.32
CA TYR A 137 10.24 19.36 2.30
C TYR A 137 9.41 20.26 1.39
N ALA A 138 8.93 19.75 0.26
CA ALA A 138 8.06 20.53 -0.62
C ALA A 138 6.77 20.96 0.06
N VAL A 139 6.23 20.13 0.97
CA VAL A 139 4.97 20.37 1.67
C VAL A 139 5.18 21.08 3.01
N MET A 140 6.08 20.58 3.86
CA MET A 140 6.21 20.98 5.27
C MET A 140 7.34 21.98 5.53
N ARG A 141 8.28 22.17 4.59
CA ARG A 141 9.42 23.08 4.69
C ARG A 141 10.41 22.76 5.82
N THR A 142 10.36 21.56 6.40
CA THR A 142 11.27 21.07 7.44
C THR A 142 12.06 19.86 6.97
N ARG A 143 13.10 19.46 7.71
CA ARG A 143 13.99 18.34 7.38
C ARG A 143 14.26 17.49 8.62
N PRO A 144 13.27 16.70 9.12
CA PRO A 144 13.39 15.94 10.36
C PRO A 144 14.32 14.73 10.27
N ALA A 145 14.49 14.16 9.07
CA ALA A 145 15.13 12.88 8.84
C ALA A 145 16.58 12.83 9.33
N MET A 146 16.96 11.70 9.95
CA MET A 146 18.33 11.40 10.36
C MET A 146 19.18 10.97 9.17
N PHE A 147 18.68 10.04 8.35
CA PHE A 147 19.42 9.52 7.20
C PHE A 147 19.15 10.36 5.95
N ARG A 148 20.05 11.29 5.64
CA ARG A 148 19.85 12.25 4.57
C ARG A 148 19.84 11.61 3.17
N GLY A 149 18.90 12.06 2.33
CA GLY A 149 18.77 11.64 0.94
C GLY A 149 17.44 12.06 0.34
N SER A 150 17.46 12.78 -0.78
CA SER A 150 16.24 13.34 -1.41
C SER A 150 15.16 12.29 -1.68
N ASN A 151 15.57 11.09 -2.11
CA ASN A 151 14.69 9.96 -2.46
C ASN A 151 14.60 8.91 -1.35
N ARG A 152 15.17 9.15 -0.17
CA ARG A 152 14.93 8.29 1.01
C ARG A 152 13.59 8.64 1.63
N PRO A 153 12.92 7.70 2.33
CA PRO A 153 11.70 8.02 3.06
C PRO A 153 11.99 9.11 4.10
N VAL A 154 11.02 9.95 4.37
CA VAL A 154 11.06 10.81 5.55
C VAL A 154 10.85 9.93 6.78
N GLU A 155 11.69 10.10 7.79
CA GLU A 155 11.58 9.47 9.11
C GLU A 155 11.75 10.53 10.21
N ARG A 156 11.65 10.14 11.48
CA ARG A 156 11.59 11.04 12.63
C ARG A 156 10.41 12.02 12.57
N VAL A 157 9.31 11.54 12.03
CA VAL A 157 8.00 12.19 12.01
C VAL A 157 7.07 11.42 12.95
N ASN A 158 6.39 12.11 13.84
CA ASN A 158 5.38 11.50 14.69
C ASN A 158 4.04 11.38 13.96
N TRP A 159 3.05 10.78 14.59
CA TRP A 159 1.74 10.56 13.98
C TRP A 159 1.04 11.88 13.61
N ASP A 160 1.11 12.88 14.49
CA ASP A 160 0.49 14.18 14.24
C ASP A 160 1.16 14.93 13.08
N ASP A 161 2.49 14.83 12.95
CA ASP A 161 3.22 15.38 11.80
C ASP A 161 2.76 14.75 10.47
N ALA A 162 2.53 13.43 10.47
CA ALA A 162 2.06 12.72 9.28
C ALA A 162 0.61 13.12 8.93
N VAL A 163 -0.25 13.32 9.92
CA VAL A 163 -1.60 13.86 9.73
C VAL A 163 -1.56 15.29 9.23
N GLU A 164 -0.71 16.15 9.79
CA GLU A 164 -0.55 17.53 9.35
C GLU A 164 -0.04 17.63 7.90
N PHE A 165 0.88 16.75 7.50
CA PHE A 165 1.28 16.64 6.09
C PHE A 165 0.07 16.38 5.18
N CYS A 166 -0.77 15.40 5.50
CA CYS A 166 -1.97 15.08 4.74
C CYS A 166 -2.94 16.27 4.68
N GLN A 167 -3.19 16.93 5.81
CA GLN A 167 -4.06 18.11 5.88
C GLN A 167 -3.49 19.28 5.07
N THR A 168 -2.18 19.51 5.15
CA THR A 168 -1.53 20.58 4.39
C THR A 168 -1.60 20.31 2.90
N LEU A 169 -1.40 19.05 2.49
CA LEU A 169 -1.56 18.64 1.10
C LEU A 169 -2.99 18.84 0.63
N SER A 170 -3.98 18.48 1.46
CA SER A 170 -5.41 18.69 1.17
C SER A 170 -5.75 20.18 0.98
N ARG A 171 -5.29 21.05 1.88
CA ARG A 171 -5.51 22.50 1.76
C ARG A 171 -4.90 23.09 0.50
N ARG A 172 -3.74 22.60 0.05
CA ARG A 172 -3.05 23.12 -1.14
C ARG A 172 -3.67 22.67 -2.44
N THR A 173 -4.27 21.51 -2.48
CA THR A 173 -4.72 20.88 -3.74
C THR A 173 -6.23 20.89 -3.91
N GLY A 174 -6.99 21.08 -2.83
CA GLY A 174 -8.45 20.89 -2.81
C GLY A 174 -8.88 19.41 -2.78
N LEU A 175 -7.93 18.46 -2.90
CA LEU A 175 -8.18 17.03 -2.81
C LEU A 175 -8.13 16.59 -1.34
N LYS A 176 -8.65 15.40 -1.03
CA LYS A 176 -8.68 14.88 0.34
C LYS A 176 -7.60 13.85 0.58
N PHE A 177 -6.61 14.19 1.40
CA PHE A 177 -5.54 13.28 1.83
C PHE A 177 -5.68 12.92 3.30
N ARG A 178 -5.34 11.68 3.64
CA ARG A 178 -5.29 11.15 5.01
C ARG A 178 -4.27 10.02 5.12
N LEU A 179 -4.01 9.55 6.32
CA LEU A 179 -3.33 8.28 6.53
C LEU A 179 -4.25 7.11 6.11
N PRO A 180 -3.70 5.99 5.62
CA PRO A 180 -4.47 4.76 5.42
C PRO A 180 -4.99 4.24 6.76
N THR A 181 -6.18 3.63 6.77
CA THR A 181 -6.54 2.75 7.89
C THR A 181 -5.61 1.54 7.90
N GLU A 182 -5.51 0.87 9.05
CA GLU A 182 -4.72 -0.34 9.18
C GLU A 182 -5.17 -1.41 8.18
N ALA A 183 -6.46 -1.52 7.94
CA ALA A 183 -7.02 -2.47 6.99
C ALA A 183 -6.72 -2.11 5.52
N GLU A 184 -6.82 -0.83 5.16
CA GLU A 184 -6.44 -0.35 3.83
C GLU A 184 -4.95 -0.61 3.55
N TRP A 185 -4.10 -0.39 4.56
CA TRP A 185 -2.66 -0.64 4.43
C TRP A 185 -2.36 -2.12 4.18
N GLU A 186 -2.97 -3.05 4.97
CA GLU A 186 -2.73 -4.49 4.81
C GLU A 186 -3.32 -5.02 3.51
N PHE A 187 -4.53 -4.57 3.11
CA PHE A 187 -5.12 -4.89 1.82
C PHE A 187 -4.20 -4.49 0.66
N ALA A 188 -3.69 -3.26 0.72
CA ALA A 188 -2.76 -2.71 -0.26
C ALA A 188 -1.45 -3.52 -0.30
N CYS A 189 -0.89 -3.87 0.86
CA CYS A 189 0.34 -4.65 0.95
C CYS A 189 0.18 -6.05 0.34
N ARG A 190 -0.92 -6.73 0.66
CA ARG A 190 -1.18 -8.09 0.17
C ARG A 190 -1.38 -8.16 -1.34
N ALA A 191 -2.01 -7.18 -1.93
CA ALA A 191 -2.29 -7.13 -3.36
C ALA A 191 -2.93 -8.43 -3.90
N GLY A 192 -3.89 -9.00 -3.13
CA GLY A 192 -4.56 -10.25 -3.47
C GLY A 192 -3.91 -11.51 -2.91
N ILE A 193 -2.66 -11.46 -2.45
CA ILE A 193 -1.89 -12.61 -1.96
C ILE A 193 -2.21 -12.91 -0.49
N SER A 194 -2.50 -14.18 -0.18
CA SER A 194 -2.80 -14.64 1.18
C SER A 194 -1.55 -14.95 2.01
N ALA A 195 -0.42 -15.21 1.38
CA ALA A 195 0.85 -15.53 2.03
C ALA A 195 1.40 -14.39 2.89
N ALA A 196 2.41 -14.70 3.70
CA ALA A 196 3.08 -13.74 4.57
C ALA A 196 3.77 -12.60 3.81
N TYR A 197 4.27 -12.89 2.60
CA TYR A 197 4.95 -11.98 1.69
C TYR A 197 4.19 -11.90 0.37
N TYR A 198 4.08 -10.74 -0.23
CA TYR A 198 3.32 -10.55 -1.47
C TYR A 198 3.99 -11.14 -2.74
N HIS A 199 5.16 -11.75 -2.62
CA HIS A 199 5.80 -12.60 -3.64
C HIS A 199 5.71 -14.09 -3.30
N GLY A 200 4.94 -14.45 -2.30
CA GLY A 200 4.61 -15.83 -1.94
C GLY A 200 5.72 -16.61 -1.24
N GLN A 201 6.99 -16.41 -1.58
CA GLN A 201 8.11 -17.22 -1.10
C GLN A 201 9.05 -16.44 -0.18
N LYS A 202 9.51 -17.10 0.88
CA LYS A 202 10.37 -16.50 1.89
C LYS A 202 11.80 -16.21 1.38
N ASP A 203 12.33 -17.05 0.53
CA ASP A 203 13.67 -16.94 -0.05
C ASP A 203 13.86 -15.78 -1.02
N GLN A 204 12.77 -15.07 -1.38
CA GLN A 204 12.78 -13.92 -2.28
C GLN A 204 12.52 -12.56 -1.58
N VAL A 205 12.51 -12.54 -0.25
CA VAL A 205 12.15 -11.32 0.51
C VAL A 205 13.12 -10.17 0.25
N GLU A 206 14.40 -10.43 0.01
CA GLU A 206 15.40 -9.40 -0.34
C GLU A 206 15.08 -8.65 -1.65
N ALA A 207 14.30 -9.26 -2.55
CA ALA A 207 13.88 -8.61 -3.78
C ALA A 207 12.74 -7.58 -3.59
N ILE A 208 12.10 -7.58 -2.41
CA ILE A 208 10.89 -6.80 -2.13
C ILE A 208 10.95 -6.00 -0.84
N ALA A 209 11.93 -6.24 0.03
CA ALA A 209 12.01 -5.62 1.34
C ALA A 209 13.43 -5.20 1.71
N TRP A 210 13.58 -4.03 2.30
CA TRP A 210 14.81 -3.58 2.94
C TRP A 210 14.76 -3.90 4.44
N PHE A 211 15.54 -4.88 4.89
CA PHE A 211 15.64 -5.33 6.29
C PHE A 211 17.08 -5.67 6.67
N GLY A 212 17.42 -5.70 7.95
CA GLY A 212 18.77 -6.01 8.41
C GLY A 212 19.85 -5.00 8.02
N HIS A 213 19.45 -3.79 7.61
CA HIS A 213 20.36 -2.71 7.23
C HIS A 213 20.62 -1.74 8.40
N ARG A 214 21.59 -0.84 8.23
CA ARG A 214 21.93 0.20 9.21
C ARG A 214 21.25 1.55 8.94
N THR A 215 20.65 1.72 7.76
CA THR A 215 20.05 2.98 7.31
C THR A 215 18.86 2.72 6.41
N THR A 216 17.93 3.67 6.31
CA THR A 216 16.90 3.65 5.27
C THR A 216 17.50 3.62 3.87
N GLN A 217 16.75 3.21 2.86
CA GLN A 217 17.16 3.15 1.46
C GLN A 217 16.31 4.09 0.59
N ALA A 218 16.79 4.43 -0.60
CA ALA A 218 16.00 5.19 -1.56
C ALA A 218 14.75 4.38 -1.94
N VAL A 219 13.58 5.03 -1.95
CA VAL A 219 12.31 4.38 -2.24
C VAL A 219 12.21 3.87 -3.70
N GLY A 220 11.39 2.85 -3.94
CA GLY A 220 11.08 2.34 -5.27
C GLY A 220 12.25 1.66 -5.98
N LYS A 221 13.18 1.05 -5.23
CA LYS A 221 14.36 0.35 -5.78
C LYS A 221 14.19 -1.16 -5.88
N LEU A 222 13.31 -1.71 -5.10
CA LEU A 222 12.96 -3.13 -5.13
C LEU A 222 11.68 -3.35 -5.96
N ARG A 223 11.27 -4.61 -6.10
CA ARG A 223 10.08 -4.96 -6.89
C ARG A 223 8.80 -4.47 -6.20
N PRO A 224 7.84 -3.92 -6.95
CA PRO A 224 6.54 -3.55 -6.41
C PRO A 224 5.67 -4.79 -6.16
N ASN A 225 4.60 -4.63 -5.40
CA ASN A 225 3.55 -5.65 -5.32
C ASN A 225 2.57 -5.57 -6.52
N GLY A 226 1.54 -6.41 -6.52
CA GLY A 226 0.56 -6.50 -7.60
C GLY A 226 -0.28 -5.24 -7.85
N TRP A 227 -0.27 -4.25 -6.94
CA TRP A 227 -0.88 -2.93 -7.15
C TRP A 227 0.13 -1.87 -7.60
N GLY A 228 1.40 -2.23 -7.88
CA GLY A 228 2.44 -1.26 -8.22
C GLY A 228 2.93 -0.43 -7.02
N LEU A 229 2.74 -0.95 -5.79
CA LEU A 229 3.19 -0.31 -4.55
C LEU A 229 4.58 -0.84 -4.16
N TYR A 230 5.50 0.06 -3.93
CA TYR A 230 6.89 -0.22 -3.52
C TYR A 230 7.08 -0.06 -2.02
N ASP A 231 8.10 -0.72 -1.49
CA ASP A 231 8.53 -0.59 -0.09
C ASP A 231 7.39 -0.82 0.92
N MET A 232 6.43 -1.70 0.59
CA MET A 232 5.37 -2.10 1.53
C MET A 232 5.93 -2.94 2.67
N LEU A 233 7.08 -3.56 2.47
CA LEU A 233 7.80 -4.36 3.48
C LEU A 233 9.21 -3.78 3.67
N GLY A 234 9.59 -3.55 4.93
CA GLY A 234 10.90 -3.00 5.27
C GLY A 234 11.03 -1.49 5.03
N ASN A 235 12.23 -1.00 4.85
CA ASN A 235 12.62 0.39 4.75
C ASN A 235 12.22 1.21 5.99
N VAL A 236 10.95 1.60 6.14
CA VAL A 236 10.41 2.24 7.34
C VAL A 236 9.06 1.63 7.73
N TRP A 237 8.80 1.50 9.05
CA TRP A 237 7.45 1.32 9.54
C TRP A 237 6.59 2.48 9.09
N GLU A 238 5.32 2.24 8.80
CA GLU A 238 4.42 3.26 8.30
C GLU A 238 3.25 3.50 9.24
N TRP A 239 3.06 4.75 9.63
CA TRP A 239 1.91 5.17 10.41
C TRP A 239 0.59 4.89 9.69
N THR A 240 -0.38 4.34 10.42
CA THR A 240 -1.78 4.25 9.98
C THR A 240 -2.68 5.16 10.80
N ALA A 241 -3.91 5.37 10.36
CA ALA A 241 -4.89 6.21 11.05
C ALA A 241 -5.35 5.61 12.38
N ASP A 242 -5.22 4.29 12.54
CA ASP A 242 -5.84 3.55 13.63
C ASP A 242 -5.11 3.71 14.97
N ALA A 243 -5.90 3.89 16.03
CA ALA A 243 -5.45 3.63 17.39
C ALA A 243 -5.20 2.12 17.58
N PHE A 244 -4.12 1.79 18.32
CA PHE A 244 -3.80 0.39 18.53
C PHE A 244 -4.89 -0.31 19.35
N ARG A 245 -5.31 -1.48 18.86
CA ARG A 245 -6.23 -2.41 19.52
C ARG A 245 -5.95 -3.84 19.08
N ASN A 246 -6.11 -4.79 20.01
CA ASN A 246 -6.12 -6.20 19.63
C ASN A 246 -7.29 -6.51 18.68
N TYR A 247 -7.08 -7.43 17.76
CA TYR A 247 -8.16 -7.91 16.91
C TYR A 247 -9.22 -8.63 17.76
N PRO A 248 -10.50 -8.59 17.35
CA PRO A 248 -11.56 -9.24 18.12
C PRO A 248 -11.39 -10.75 18.09
N ARG A 249 -11.60 -11.40 19.23
CA ARG A 249 -11.38 -12.84 19.43
C ARG A 249 -12.26 -13.79 18.58
N ARG A 250 -13.31 -13.27 17.95
CA ARG A 250 -14.15 -14.04 17.00
C ARG A 250 -14.41 -13.18 15.79
N GLY A 251 -13.97 -13.70 14.62
CA GLY A 251 -13.93 -12.96 13.38
C GLY A 251 -15.27 -12.88 12.67
N LEU A 252 -16.19 -12.06 13.16
CA LEU A 252 -17.23 -11.57 12.26
C LEU A 252 -16.57 -10.72 11.16
N PRO A 253 -17.02 -10.89 9.91
CA PRO A 253 -16.56 -10.06 8.81
C PRO A 253 -16.72 -8.58 9.13
N ARG A 254 -15.69 -7.77 8.81
CA ARG A 254 -15.70 -6.34 9.07
C ARG A 254 -15.72 -5.57 7.77
N ARG A 255 -16.57 -4.57 7.70
CA ARG A 255 -16.64 -3.66 6.57
C ARG A 255 -16.02 -2.33 6.92
N ASN A 256 -15.02 -1.91 6.13
CA ASN A 256 -14.29 -0.65 6.30
C ASN A 256 -13.86 -0.38 7.75
N PRO A 257 -13.16 -1.32 8.41
CA PRO A 257 -12.80 -1.13 9.80
C PRO A 257 -11.85 0.05 9.97
N HIS A 258 -12.14 0.90 10.97
CA HIS A 258 -11.32 2.02 11.36
C HIS A 258 -11.46 2.26 12.86
N ASN A 259 -10.37 2.23 13.60
CA ASN A 259 -10.36 2.51 15.02
C ASN A 259 -9.93 3.97 15.28
N CYS A 260 -10.88 4.89 15.20
CA CYS A 260 -10.66 6.33 15.41
C CYS A 260 -10.65 6.77 16.88
N ARG A 261 -10.61 5.84 17.85
CA ARG A 261 -10.61 6.20 19.28
C ARG A 261 -9.39 7.04 19.64
N ARG A 262 -9.54 7.95 20.61
CA ARG A 262 -8.39 8.65 21.19
C ARG A 262 -7.49 7.63 21.89
N SER A 263 -6.22 7.62 21.53
CA SER A 263 -5.21 6.76 22.13
C SER A 263 -3.85 7.41 21.98
N SER A 264 -3.01 7.24 23.00
CA SER A 264 -1.60 7.63 22.91
C SER A 264 -0.76 6.69 22.05
N TYR A 265 -1.35 5.55 21.61
CA TYR A 265 -0.67 4.56 20.80
C TYR A 265 -1.37 4.38 19.45
N ARG A 266 -0.59 4.41 18.38
CA ARG A 266 -1.03 4.23 17.01
C ARG A 266 -0.42 2.99 16.39
N VAL A 267 -1.11 2.42 15.41
CA VAL A 267 -0.60 1.28 14.66
C VAL A 267 0.40 1.73 13.59
N ALA A 268 1.51 1.01 13.50
CA ALA A 268 2.41 1.08 12.37
C ALA A 268 2.58 -0.31 11.72
N ARG A 269 2.87 -0.34 10.42
CA ARG A 269 2.86 -1.52 9.57
C ARG A 269 4.14 -1.61 8.73
N GLY A 270 4.48 -2.82 8.26
CA GLY A 270 5.44 -3.07 7.20
C GLY A 270 6.85 -3.48 7.62
N GLY A 271 7.26 -3.25 8.85
CA GLY A 271 8.65 -3.45 9.25
C GLY A 271 9.57 -2.28 8.85
N SER A 272 10.85 -2.38 9.13
CA SER A 272 11.82 -1.34 8.77
C SER A 272 13.19 -1.93 8.39
N TYR A 273 14.04 -1.07 7.86
CA TYR A 273 15.42 -1.41 7.48
C TYR A 273 16.20 -2.10 8.61
N SER A 274 15.95 -1.78 9.87
CA SER A 274 16.70 -2.28 11.04
C SER A 274 16.11 -3.56 11.62
N ASN A 275 14.94 -3.98 11.18
CA ASN A 275 14.30 -5.19 11.69
C ASN A 275 14.83 -6.45 11.01
N PRO A 276 14.69 -7.63 11.65
CA PRO A 276 14.87 -8.90 10.98
C PRO A 276 13.73 -9.18 9.99
N GLU A 277 13.96 -10.05 9.04
CA GLU A 277 13.03 -10.45 7.98
C GLU A 277 11.63 -10.76 8.48
N ASN A 278 11.51 -11.51 9.57
CA ASN A 278 10.22 -11.94 10.12
C ASN A 278 9.32 -10.79 10.64
N CYS A 279 9.85 -9.57 10.73
CA CYS A 279 9.06 -8.36 10.99
C CYS A 279 8.54 -7.70 9.71
N CYS A 280 9.06 -8.09 8.53
CA CYS A 280 8.70 -7.52 7.23
C CYS A 280 7.66 -8.40 6.52
N ARG A 281 6.48 -8.60 7.14
CA ARG A 281 5.38 -9.42 6.62
C ARG A 281 4.10 -8.59 6.48
N SER A 282 3.22 -8.99 5.56
CA SER A 282 1.97 -8.27 5.31
C SER A 282 1.11 -8.10 6.56
N ALA A 283 1.07 -9.11 7.44
CA ALA A 283 0.32 -9.07 8.70
C ALA A 283 1.08 -8.39 9.85
N ALA A 284 2.39 -8.12 9.69
CA ALA A 284 3.19 -7.53 10.77
C ALA A 284 2.64 -6.17 11.20
N ARG A 285 2.43 -6.01 12.49
CA ARG A 285 1.91 -4.79 13.11
C ARG A 285 2.59 -4.52 14.43
N ILE A 286 2.72 -3.25 14.75
CA ILE A 286 3.29 -2.79 16.02
C ILE A 286 2.57 -1.54 16.48
N CYS A 287 2.61 -1.27 17.79
CA CYS A 287 2.14 0.00 18.32
C CYS A 287 3.31 0.88 18.74
N PHE A 288 3.21 2.15 18.38
CA PHE A 288 4.11 3.20 18.88
C PHE A 288 3.34 4.31 19.54
N ALA A 289 4.00 5.01 20.48
CA ALA A 289 3.46 6.25 21.02
C ALA A 289 3.27 7.28 19.89
N ALA A 290 2.09 7.88 19.79
CA ALA A 290 1.74 8.81 18.71
C ALA A 290 2.73 10.00 18.60
N GLY A 291 3.27 10.48 19.73
CA GLY A 291 4.28 11.55 19.78
C GLY A 291 5.72 11.09 19.50
N GLY A 292 5.97 9.79 19.34
CA GLY A 292 7.33 9.25 19.14
C GLY A 292 7.90 9.61 17.77
N ARG A 293 9.19 9.97 17.73
CA ARG A 293 9.94 10.34 16.52
C ARG A 293 11.14 9.42 16.35
N ASN A 294 10.95 8.30 15.68
CA ASN A 294 11.99 7.29 15.46
C ASN A 294 12.52 7.36 14.04
N ASP A 295 13.79 7.00 13.84
CA ASP A 295 14.47 7.01 12.56
C ASP A 295 14.11 5.85 11.63
N PHE A 296 13.26 4.93 12.11
CA PHE A 296 12.74 3.78 11.40
C PHE A 296 11.22 3.86 11.13
N ILE A 297 10.59 5.02 11.33
CA ILE A 297 9.16 5.20 11.11
C ILE A 297 8.88 6.41 10.23
N GLY A 298 8.09 6.19 9.18
CA GLY A 298 7.58 7.16 8.22
C GLY A 298 6.10 6.92 7.96
N PHE A 299 5.64 7.21 6.77
CA PHE A 299 4.23 7.00 6.37
C PHE A 299 4.05 7.14 4.86
N ARG A 300 2.90 6.71 4.35
CA ARG A 300 2.38 7.04 3.03
C ARG A 300 0.93 7.53 3.12
N PRO A 301 0.52 8.55 2.35
CA PRO A 301 -0.85 9.04 2.36
C PRO A 301 -1.77 8.23 1.44
N VAL A 302 -3.05 8.25 1.78
CA VAL A 302 -4.17 7.93 0.91
C VAL A 302 -4.70 9.22 0.31
N LEU A 303 -5.06 9.19 -0.96
CA LEU A 303 -5.91 10.15 -1.64
C LEU A 303 -7.31 9.52 -1.75
N GLU A 304 -8.31 10.18 -1.16
CA GLU A 304 -9.69 9.68 -1.18
C GLU A 304 -10.30 9.75 -2.57
N TRP A 305 -11.04 8.72 -2.92
CA TRP A 305 -11.86 8.66 -4.12
C TRP A 305 -13.35 8.98 -3.75
N PRO A 306 -14.16 9.62 -4.62
CA PRO A 306 -13.81 10.13 -5.94
C PRO A 306 -12.84 11.30 -5.88
N LEU A 307 -11.99 11.40 -6.91
CA LEU A 307 -11.19 12.59 -7.11
C LEU A 307 -12.18 13.74 -7.31
N ALA A 308 -12.22 14.69 -6.36
CA ALA A 308 -13.12 15.83 -6.48
C ALA A 308 -12.89 16.46 -7.86
N ALA A 309 -13.97 16.59 -8.65
CA ALA A 309 -13.87 17.23 -9.95
C ALA A 309 -13.22 18.59 -9.75
N GLN A 310 -12.08 18.80 -10.39
CA GLN A 310 -11.48 20.13 -10.48
C GLN A 310 -12.48 20.97 -11.26
N ARG A 311 -13.23 21.83 -10.55
CA ARG A 311 -14.06 22.86 -11.15
C ARG A 311 -13.21 24.04 -11.56
#